data_3b05cc5e13340b9d82bb454dfae366c3
#
_entry.id   3b05cc5e13340b9d82bb454dfae366c3
#
_cell.length_a   1.000
_cell.length_b   1.000
_cell.length_c   1.000
_cell.angle_alpha   90.00
_cell.angle_beta   90.00
_cell.angle_gamma   90.00
#
_symmetry.space_group_name_H-M   'P 1'
#
loop_
_entity.id
_entity.type
_entity.pdbx_description
1 polymer ?
#
loop_
_entity_poly.entity_id
_entity_poly.type
_entity_poly.pdbx_seq_one_letter_code
_entity_poly.pdbx_strand_id
1 'polypeptide(L)'
;LETNTTPYNRLEVDPITLDIIENALRNTREQMDATLFRTAMSPGIREQGDAFPMIANVDGKMVVGQFGSFIHGFMEAFEGTIEEGDMIFTNDPYSCGGAVSHLNDYLVIKPVFKDGRHLCWAAHFGHMTDIGGRAPGSLPNEAREIFEEGVAVPPVKV
;
A
#
# COMPACT_ATOMS: atom_id res chain seq x y z
N LEU A 1 13.39 14.33 24.88
CA LEU A 1 12.49 13.75 23.88
C LEU A 1 11.07 13.95 24.42
N GLU A 2 10.44 15.06 24.06
CA GLU A 2 9.01 15.29 24.32
C GLU A 2 8.22 14.47 23.33
N THR A 3 7.55 13.42 23.80
CA THR A 3 6.56 12.70 23.04
C THR A 3 5.36 13.61 22.86
N ASN A 4 5.23 14.17 21.67
CA ASN A 4 4.06 14.96 21.27
C ASN A 4 2.86 14.01 21.10
N THR A 5 2.27 13.59 22.21
CA THR A 5 1.00 12.89 22.23
C THR A 5 -0.10 13.92 22.03
N THR A 6 -0.44 14.21 20.78
CA THR A 6 -1.71 14.88 20.46
C THR A 6 -2.81 14.06 21.15
N PRO A 7 -3.62 14.64 22.05
CA PRO A 7 -4.71 13.90 22.64
C PRO A 7 -5.66 13.52 21.50
N TYR A 8 -5.74 12.22 21.18
CA TYR A 8 -6.83 11.73 20.37
C TYR A 8 -8.11 12.11 21.12
N ASN A 9 -8.82 13.09 20.59
CA ASN A 9 -10.17 13.35 21.03
C ASN A 9 -10.92 12.04 20.83
N ARG A 10 -11.21 11.31 21.91
CA ARG A 10 -12.08 10.15 21.84
C ARG A 10 -13.43 10.67 21.35
N LEU A 11 -13.66 10.51 20.05
CA LEU A 11 -15.01 10.64 19.54
C LEU A 11 -15.83 9.57 20.26
N GLU A 12 -16.83 9.98 21.01
CA GLU A 12 -17.84 9.07 21.50
C GLU A 12 -18.67 8.62 20.29
N VAL A 13 -18.22 7.54 19.68
CA VAL A 13 -18.94 6.91 18.58
C VAL A 13 -19.84 5.84 19.17
N ASP A 14 -21.11 5.89 18.82
CA ASP A 14 -22.05 4.83 19.14
C ASP A 14 -21.51 3.46 18.68
N PRO A 15 -21.46 2.43 19.55
CA PRO A 15 -20.91 1.12 19.20
C PRO A 15 -21.50 0.49 17.95
N ILE A 16 -22.80 0.68 17.71
CA ILE A 16 -23.46 0.14 16.51
C ILE A 16 -22.93 0.83 15.25
N THR A 17 -22.76 2.14 15.29
CA THR A 17 -22.17 2.91 14.19
C THR A 17 -20.74 2.49 13.94
N LEU A 18 -19.95 2.24 14.98
CA LEU A 18 -18.58 1.75 14.86
C LEU A 18 -18.53 0.38 14.16
N ASP A 19 -19.38 -0.56 14.59
CA ASP A 19 -19.47 -1.89 13.97
C ASP A 19 -19.88 -1.81 12.48
N ILE A 20 -20.79 -0.91 12.14
CA ILE A 20 -21.19 -0.68 10.73
C ILE A 20 -20.01 -0.19 9.90
N ILE A 21 -19.26 0.78 10.42
CA ILE A 21 -18.10 1.35 9.72
C ILE A 21 -17.01 0.26 9.56
N GLU A 22 -16.70 -0.47 10.62
CA GLU A 22 -15.69 -1.53 10.59
C GLU A 22 -16.04 -2.61 9.56
N ASN A 23 -17.28 -3.09 9.56
CA ASN A 23 -17.74 -4.07 8.58
C ASN A 23 -17.74 -3.52 7.15
N ALA A 24 -18.09 -2.26 6.94
CA ALA A 24 -18.03 -1.62 5.63
C ALA A 24 -16.58 -1.54 5.10
N LEU A 25 -15.61 -1.18 5.96
CA LEU A 25 -14.20 -1.14 5.60
C LEU A 25 -13.64 -2.53 5.27
N ARG A 26 -14.00 -3.56 6.06
CA ARG A 26 -13.63 -4.95 5.78
C ARG A 26 -14.17 -5.41 4.43
N ASN A 27 -15.45 -5.19 4.17
CA ASN A 27 -16.08 -5.52 2.89
C ASN A 27 -15.42 -4.78 1.70
N THR A 28 -15.06 -3.51 1.88
CA THR A 28 -14.35 -2.74 0.86
C THR A 28 -13.00 -3.38 0.56
N ARG A 29 -12.24 -3.77 1.57
CA ARG A 29 -10.96 -4.46 1.40
C ARG A 29 -11.13 -5.79 0.66
N GLU A 30 -12.14 -6.59 1.01
CA GLU A 30 -12.44 -7.86 0.33
C GLU A 30 -12.82 -7.66 -1.14
N GLN A 31 -13.52 -6.57 -1.47
CA GLN A 31 -13.81 -6.20 -2.86
C GLN A 31 -12.55 -5.77 -3.63
N MET A 32 -11.61 -5.11 -2.97
CA MET A 32 -10.30 -4.80 -3.55
C MET A 32 -9.55 -6.09 -3.92
N ASP A 33 -9.48 -7.07 -3.00
CA ASP A 33 -8.91 -8.39 -3.24
C ASP A 33 -9.57 -9.08 -4.43
N ALA A 34 -10.88 -9.23 -4.39
CA ALA A 34 -11.64 -9.92 -5.42
C ALA A 34 -11.48 -9.27 -6.81
N THR A 35 -11.38 -7.95 -6.85
CA THR A 35 -11.16 -7.22 -8.10
C THR A 35 -9.77 -7.49 -8.65
N LEU A 36 -8.74 -7.42 -7.80
CA LEU A 36 -7.38 -7.65 -8.23
C LEU A 36 -7.17 -9.09 -8.70
N PHE A 37 -7.56 -10.10 -7.90
CA PHE A 37 -7.38 -11.50 -8.26
C PHE A 37 -8.07 -11.87 -9.58
N ARG A 38 -9.21 -11.25 -9.86
CA ARG A 38 -9.93 -11.45 -11.13
C ARG A 38 -9.26 -10.80 -12.33
N THR A 39 -8.57 -9.67 -12.13
CA THR A 39 -8.03 -8.84 -13.23
C THR A 39 -6.52 -8.94 -13.39
N ALA A 40 -5.82 -9.47 -12.39
CA ALA A 40 -4.36 -9.57 -12.42
C ALA A 40 -3.86 -10.49 -13.53
N MET A 41 -2.78 -10.07 -14.16
CA MET A 41 -2.06 -10.88 -15.16
C MET A 41 -0.97 -11.75 -14.52
N SER A 42 -0.46 -11.34 -13.35
CA SER A 42 0.53 -12.12 -12.58
C SER A 42 -0.09 -13.40 -12.01
N PRO A 43 0.46 -14.59 -12.32
CA PRO A 43 0.03 -15.84 -11.69
C PRO A 43 0.20 -15.82 -10.16
N GLY A 44 1.24 -15.18 -9.64
CA GLY A 44 1.45 -15.00 -8.20
C GLY A 44 0.26 -14.33 -7.53
N ILE A 45 -0.24 -13.26 -8.12
CA ILE A 45 -1.42 -12.57 -7.61
C ILE A 45 -2.68 -13.41 -7.84
N ARG A 46 -2.93 -13.82 -9.08
CA ARG A 46 -4.20 -14.45 -9.47
C ARG A 46 -4.44 -15.83 -8.89
N GLU A 47 -3.37 -16.65 -8.77
CA GLU A 47 -3.48 -18.06 -8.39
C GLU A 47 -3.00 -18.33 -6.97
N GLN A 48 -2.01 -17.57 -6.50
CA GLN A 48 -1.44 -17.73 -5.16
C GLN A 48 -1.97 -16.70 -4.16
N GLY A 49 -2.64 -15.64 -4.64
CA GLY A 49 -3.16 -14.58 -3.79
C GLY A 49 -2.06 -13.72 -3.17
N ASP A 50 -0.89 -13.64 -3.84
CA ASP A 50 0.24 -12.86 -3.35
C ASP A 50 0.05 -11.37 -3.63
N ALA A 51 -0.86 -10.80 -2.88
CA ALA A 51 -1.26 -9.41 -2.97
C ALA A 51 -2.00 -8.97 -1.70
N PHE A 52 -1.79 -7.74 -1.28
CA PHE A 52 -2.25 -7.26 0.01
C PHE A 52 -2.86 -5.86 -0.07
N PRO A 53 -4.19 -5.76 -0.25
CA PRO A 53 -4.88 -4.49 -0.16
C PRO A 53 -4.98 -4.02 1.27
N MET A 54 -4.89 -2.72 1.46
CA MET A 54 -5.07 -2.08 2.74
C MET A 54 -5.82 -0.76 2.61
N ILE A 55 -6.48 -0.37 3.69
CA ILE A 55 -6.96 0.99 3.91
C ILE A 55 -6.17 1.55 5.07
N ALA A 56 -5.52 2.69 4.87
CA ALA A 56 -4.76 3.38 5.89
C ALA A 56 -5.40 4.73 6.22
N ASN A 57 -5.21 5.20 7.44
CA ASN A 57 -5.64 6.54 7.84
C ASN A 57 -4.78 7.61 7.14
N VAL A 58 -5.08 8.88 7.37
CA VAL A 58 -4.36 10.01 6.75
C VAL A 58 -2.86 10.03 7.10
N ASP A 59 -2.46 9.44 8.21
CA ASP A 59 -1.06 9.32 8.64
C ASP A 59 -0.36 8.08 8.06
N GLY A 60 -1.00 7.33 7.17
CA GLY A 60 -0.44 6.13 6.55
C GLY A 60 -0.44 4.88 7.45
N LYS A 61 -1.14 4.91 8.58
CA LYS A 61 -1.28 3.75 9.47
C LYS A 61 -2.45 2.89 9.03
N MET A 62 -2.23 1.58 8.95
CA MET A 62 -3.26 0.64 8.54
C MET A 62 -4.48 0.67 9.47
N VAL A 63 -5.66 0.79 8.88
CA VAL A 63 -6.96 0.63 9.55
C VAL A 63 -7.52 -0.76 9.27
N VAL A 64 -7.47 -1.19 8.01
CA VAL A 64 -7.89 -2.52 7.57
C VAL A 64 -6.88 -3.04 6.56
N GLY A 65 -6.36 -4.25 6.77
CA GLY A 65 -5.37 -4.87 5.90
C GLY A 65 -4.86 -6.17 6.48
N GLN A 66 -3.72 -6.63 6.00
CA GLN A 66 -3.03 -7.83 6.48
C GLN A 66 -1.60 -7.50 6.88
N PHE A 67 -1.01 -8.31 7.76
CA PHE A 67 0.39 -8.27 8.19
C PHE A 67 0.88 -6.94 8.81
N GLY A 68 -0.03 -6.09 9.30
CA GLY A 68 0.38 -4.80 9.87
C GLY A 68 1.04 -3.85 8.87
N SER A 69 0.73 -4.01 7.59
CA SER A 69 1.26 -3.18 6.52
C SER A 69 0.98 -1.70 6.73
N PHE A 70 1.86 -0.84 6.28
CA PHE A 70 1.75 0.60 6.42
C PHE A 70 2.48 1.31 5.28
N ILE A 71 2.01 2.51 4.97
CA ILE A 71 2.62 3.37 3.95
C ILE A 71 3.24 4.63 4.56
N HIS A 72 3.49 4.62 5.86
CA HIS A 72 4.05 5.77 6.57
C HIS A 72 5.41 6.19 6.02
N GLY A 73 6.31 5.22 5.78
CA GLY A 73 7.61 5.49 5.19
C GLY A 73 7.54 6.10 3.80
N PHE A 74 6.55 5.69 2.98
CA PHE A 74 6.27 6.34 1.71
C PHE A 74 5.90 7.82 1.93
N MET A 75 5.02 8.11 2.89
CA MET A 75 4.57 9.48 3.15
C MET A 75 5.72 10.40 3.60
N GLU A 76 6.70 9.87 4.32
CA GLU A 76 7.90 10.62 4.73
C GLU A 76 8.87 10.85 3.56
N ALA A 77 8.93 9.92 2.63
CA ALA A 77 9.87 9.96 1.50
C ALA A 77 9.30 10.69 0.27
N PHE A 78 7.99 10.80 0.14
CA PHE A 78 7.35 11.40 -1.02
C PHE A 78 7.31 12.94 -0.91
N GLU A 79 8.10 13.63 -1.73
CA GLU A 79 8.21 15.09 -1.74
C GLU A 79 7.11 15.82 -2.56
N GLY A 80 6.17 15.08 -3.13
CA GLY A 80 5.10 15.64 -3.97
C GLY A 80 3.88 16.13 -3.17
N THR A 81 3.10 17.02 -3.77
CA THR A 81 1.75 17.34 -3.27
C THR A 81 0.80 16.19 -3.56
N ILE A 82 -0.19 15.99 -2.70
CA ILE A 82 -1.22 14.98 -2.86
C ILE A 82 -2.56 15.66 -3.14
N GLU A 83 -3.18 15.31 -4.25
CA GLU A 83 -4.45 15.89 -4.70
C GLU A 83 -5.50 14.81 -4.98
N GLU A 84 -6.76 15.22 -5.03
CA GLU A 84 -7.84 14.32 -5.40
C GLU A 84 -7.65 13.83 -6.84
N GLY A 85 -7.71 12.52 -7.03
CA GLY A 85 -7.50 11.87 -8.32
C GLY A 85 -6.08 11.32 -8.53
N ASP A 86 -5.13 11.72 -7.71
CA ASP A 86 -3.77 11.18 -7.77
C ASP A 86 -3.75 9.66 -7.59
N MET A 87 -2.81 9.04 -8.24
CA MET A 87 -2.39 7.67 -7.99
C MET A 87 -0.86 7.62 -8.00
N ILE A 88 -0.28 6.98 -7.02
CA ILE A 88 1.17 6.87 -6.90
C ILE A 88 1.56 5.41 -7.04
N PHE A 89 2.64 5.19 -7.77
CA PHE A 89 3.22 3.86 -8.00
C PHE A 89 4.68 3.85 -7.56
N THR A 90 5.11 2.76 -6.93
CA THR A 90 6.51 2.47 -6.62
C THR A 90 6.71 0.99 -6.40
N ASN A 91 7.94 0.52 -6.56
CA ASN A 91 8.40 -0.79 -6.09
C ASN A 91 9.77 -0.70 -5.41
N ASP A 92 10.26 0.51 -5.15
CA ASP A 92 11.56 0.72 -4.53
C ASP A 92 11.45 0.70 -2.99
N PRO A 93 11.97 -0.35 -2.31
CA PRO A 93 11.88 -0.48 -0.87
C PRO A 93 12.59 0.65 -0.10
N TYR A 94 13.59 1.27 -0.69
CA TYR A 94 14.35 2.34 -0.03
C TYR A 94 13.59 3.67 -0.06
N SER A 95 13.04 4.03 -1.21
CA SER A 95 12.30 5.29 -1.35
C SER A 95 10.86 5.24 -0.82
N CYS A 96 10.35 4.07 -0.45
CA CYS A 96 9.05 3.96 0.23
C CYS A 96 9.15 3.57 1.72
N GLY A 97 10.34 3.71 2.32
CA GLY A 97 10.55 3.48 3.75
C GLY A 97 10.27 2.04 4.19
N GLY A 98 10.47 1.05 3.32
CA GLY A 98 10.23 -0.36 3.60
C GLY A 98 8.76 -0.79 3.53
N ALA A 99 7.89 -0.01 2.90
CA ALA A 99 6.49 -0.43 2.66
C ALA A 99 6.40 -1.69 1.78
N VAL A 100 7.41 -1.91 0.94
CA VAL A 100 7.67 -3.19 0.26
C VAL A 100 9.08 -3.67 0.60
N SER A 101 9.35 -4.97 0.46
CA SER A 101 10.62 -5.58 0.89
C SER A 101 11.55 -5.96 -0.27
N HIS A 102 11.03 -6.06 -1.47
CA HIS A 102 11.76 -6.41 -2.69
C HIS A 102 11.08 -5.81 -3.93
N LEU A 103 11.82 -5.70 -5.02
CA LEU A 103 11.35 -4.98 -6.20
C LEU A 103 10.15 -5.64 -6.92
N ASN A 104 9.93 -6.94 -6.70
CA ASN A 104 8.77 -7.63 -7.30
C ASN A 104 7.43 -7.14 -6.75
N ASP A 105 7.41 -6.53 -5.57
CA ASP A 105 6.19 -6.02 -4.96
C ASP A 105 5.88 -4.63 -5.49
N TYR A 106 4.91 -4.55 -6.39
CA TYR A 106 4.41 -3.30 -6.92
C TYR A 106 3.38 -2.70 -5.98
N LEU A 107 3.71 -1.52 -5.44
CA LEU A 107 2.85 -0.76 -4.53
C LEU A 107 2.12 0.34 -5.30
N VAL A 108 0.81 0.32 -5.25
CA VAL A 108 -0.07 1.37 -5.76
C VAL A 108 -0.78 2.03 -4.58
N ILE A 109 -0.73 3.35 -4.50
CA ILE A 109 -1.30 4.14 -3.41
C ILE A 109 -2.22 5.19 -4.01
N LYS A 110 -3.44 5.28 -3.48
CA LYS A 110 -4.43 6.28 -3.90
C LYS A 110 -5.01 7.01 -2.70
N PRO A 111 -4.95 8.34 -2.65
CA PRO A 111 -5.67 9.12 -1.66
C PRO A 111 -7.17 9.08 -1.96
N VAL A 112 -7.97 8.94 -0.92
CA VAL A 112 -9.43 8.97 -1.00
C VAL A 112 -9.93 10.27 -0.41
N PHE A 113 -10.59 11.07 -1.25
CA PHE A 113 -11.16 12.36 -0.87
C PHE A 113 -12.68 12.29 -0.83
N LYS A 114 -13.27 13.09 0.05
CA LYS A 114 -14.69 13.33 0.14
C LYS A 114 -14.94 14.82 0.44
N ASP A 115 -15.66 15.51 -0.44
CA ASP A 115 -15.97 16.93 -0.30
C ASP A 115 -14.70 17.80 -0.07
N GLY A 116 -13.64 17.53 -0.84
CA GLY A 116 -12.34 18.22 -0.75
C GLY A 116 -11.50 17.84 0.47
N ARG A 117 -11.94 16.91 1.30
CA ARG A 117 -11.21 16.45 2.48
C ARG A 117 -10.57 15.09 2.25
N HIS A 118 -9.27 14.98 2.48
CA HIS A 118 -8.58 13.69 2.50
C HIS A 118 -9.05 12.85 3.68
N LEU A 119 -9.62 11.68 3.41
CA LEU A 119 -10.20 10.79 4.43
C LEU A 119 -9.26 9.64 4.81
N CYS A 120 -8.68 9.00 3.83
CA CYS A 120 -7.86 7.81 4.01
C CYS A 120 -7.04 7.54 2.75
N TRP A 121 -6.21 6.53 2.83
CA TRP A 121 -5.48 5.96 1.70
C TRP A 121 -6.03 4.59 1.38
N ALA A 122 -6.25 4.31 0.10
CA ALA A 122 -6.36 2.97 -0.42
C ALA A 122 -5.00 2.58 -1.01
N ALA A 123 -4.41 1.52 -0.53
CA ALA A 123 -3.13 1.05 -1.02
C ALA A 123 -3.19 -0.45 -1.32
N HIS A 124 -2.36 -0.87 -2.25
CA HIS A 124 -2.32 -2.24 -2.67
C HIS A 124 -0.92 -2.58 -3.16
N PHE A 125 -0.34 -3.65 -2.68
CA PHE A 125 0.83 -4.23 -3.31
C PHE A 125 0.56 -5.65 -3.79
N GLY A 126 1.26 -6.05 -4.85
CA GLY A 126 1.13 -7.36 -5.44
C GLY A 126 2.41 -7.81 -6.11
N HIS A 127 2.71 -9.09 -5.94
CA HIS A 127 3.95 -9.69 -6.43
C HIS A 127 3.92 -9.90 -7.96
N MET A 128 4.82 -9.24 -8.68
CA MET A 128 5.04 -9.44 -10.11
C MET A 128 5.93 -10.66 -10.35
N THR A 129 5.58 -11.45 -11.34
CA THR A 129 6.28 -12.70 -11.64
C THR A 129 7.73 -12.48 -12.06
N ASP A 130 7.99 -11.42 -12.84
CA ASP A 130 9.32 -11.07 -13.34
C ASP A 130 9.35 -9.60 -13.71
N ILE A 131 10.38 -8.89 -13.26
CA ILE A 131 10.59 -7.46 -13.51
C ILE A 131 11.96 -7.17 -14.14
N GLY A 132 12.56 -8.17 -14.80
CA GLY A 132 13.80 -8.04 -15.54
C GLY A 132 15.06 -8.15 -14.71
N GLY A 133 15.03 -8.89 -13.60
CA GLY A 133 16.20 -9.19 -12.79
C GLY A 133 17.19 -10.14 -13.49
N ARG A 134 18.37 -10.34 -12.87
CA ARG A 134 19.44 -11.20 -13.41
C ARG A 134 19.09 -12.69 -13.41
N ALA A 135 18.11 -13.11 -12.65
CA ALA A 135 17.59 -14.47 -12.61
C ALA A 135 16.12 -14.50 -13.04
N PRO A 136 15.65 -15.54 -13.73
CA PRO A 136 14.23 -15.71 -14.02
C PRO A 136 13.39 -15.61 -12.76
N GLY A 137 12.29 -14.86 -12.81
CA GLY A 137 11.45 -14.59 -11.65
C GLY A 137 11.91 -13.40 -10.78
N SER A 138 13.03 -12.75 -11.14
CA SER A 138 13.54 -11.54 -10.46
C SER A 138 13.75 -11.69 -8.95
N LEU A 139 14.09 -12.91 -8.48
CA LEU A 139 14.44 -13.20 -7.09
C LEU A 139 15.82 -13.90 -7.00
N PRO A 140 16.91 -13.21 -7.36
CA PRO A 140 18.25 -13.79 -7.31
C PRO A 140 18.74 -13.88 -5.85
N ASN A 141 18.83 -15.09 -5.31
CA ASN A 141 19.27 -15.35 -3.92
C ASN A 141 20.69 -14.83 -3.60
N GLU A 142 21.49 -14.60 -4.63
CA GLU A 142 22.87 -14.13 -4.51
C GLU A 142 23.05 -12.66 -4.90
N ALA A 143 21.93 -11.91 -5.05
CA ALA A 143 21.99 -10.48 -5.37
C ALA A 143 22.76 -9.72 -4.28
N ARG A 144 23.64 -8.83 -4.70
CA ARG A 144 24.40 -7.92 -3.84
C ARG A 144 23.96 -6.49 -3.98
N GLU A 145 23.30 -6.19 -5.10
CA GLU A 145 22.80 -4.87 -5.44
C GLU A 145 21.36 -4.99 -5.90
N ILE A 146 20.54 -3.99 -5.57
CA ILE A 146 19.11 -3.99 -5.87
C ILE A 146 18.81 -4.08 -7.38
N PHE A 147 19.68 -3.53 -8.22
CA PHE A 147 19.54 -3.60 -9.67
C PHE A 147 19.62 -5.02 -10.25
N GLU A 148 20.16 -5.96 -9.49
CA GLU A 148 20.18 -7.37 -9.88
C GLU A 148 18.81 -8.03 -9.73
N GLU A 149 17.91 -7.45 -8.92
CA GLU A 149 16.53 -7.92 -8.76
C GLU A 149 15.63 -7.45 -9.91
N GLY A 150 15.95 -6.34 -10.56
CA GLY A 150 15.18 -5.82 -11.70
C GLY A 150 15.03 -4.31 -11.73
N VAL A 151 13.95 -3.86 -12.36
CA VAL A 151 13.67 -2.42 -12.53
C VAL A 151 13.15 -1.84 -11.21
N ALA A 152 13.87 -0.88 -10.64
CA ALA A 152 13.43 -0.09 -9.50
C ALA A 152 12.74 1.20 -9.98
N VAL A 153 11.55 1.47 -9.48
CA VAL A 153 10.76 2.67 -9.77
C VAL A 153 10.54 3.42 -8.45
N PRO A 154 11.14 4.60 -8.28
CA PRO A 154 10.85 5.44 -7.13
C PRO A 154 9.39 5.89 -7.13
N PRO A 155 8.86 6.44 -6.02
CA PRO A 155 7.48 6.93 -5.99
C PRO A 155 7.21 7.96 -7.09
N VAL A 156 6.28 7.64 -7.98
CA VAL A 156 5.86 8.50 -9.10
C VAL A 156 4.35 8.61 -9.16
N LYS A 157 3.85 9.77 -9.53
CA LYS A 157 2.44 9.94 -9.89
C LYS A 157 2.19 9.36 -11.29
N VAL A 158 1.10 8.61 -11.46
CA VAL A 158 0.66 7.96 -12.69
C VAL A 158 -0.77 8.37 -13.05
#